data_9fab6122053f6010299835cf5107270d
#
_entry.id   9fab6122053f6010299835cf5107270d
#
_cell.length_a   1.000
_cell.length_b   1.000
_cell.length_c   1.000
_cell.angle_alpha   90.00
_cell.angle_beta   90.00
_cell.angle_gamma   90.00
#
_symmetry.space_group_name_H-M   'P 1'
#
loop_
_entity.id
_entity.type
_entity.pdbx_description
1 polymer ?
#
loop_
_entity_poly.entity_id
_entity_poly.type
_entity_poly.pdbx_seq_one_letter_code
_entity_poly.pdbx_strand_id
1 'polypeptide(L)'
;MLHSGKICWTLSRRNDPGGAFPGQQVVDPLEQRSLFRALRRTSAKANMAQIFHRSTNFIARFSVFAGMLVAGLGVGGMIGIARTPYWTNQNVSREQPVQFSHKHHVGDDGIDCRYCHTGVESSATAGIPPTKTCMNCHSVLFNNAEYLEPVRESYRTDKSIEWVKVHRLADYVYFNHSIHVNKGVGCSTCHGTVNQMPLMFQASTLQMQWCLDCHRNTEMALRPKDQVFNMDWKAPANQQEVGRQFAVERKIRTVEDLTSCSTCHR
;
A
#
# COMPACT_ATOMS: atom_id res chain seq x y z
N MET A 1 20.21 12.97 -28.41
CA MET A 1 21.34 12.56 -29.31
C MET A 1 21.84 11.20 -28.79
N LEU A 2 21.41 10.14 -29.39
CA LEU A 2 21.91 8.78 -29.11
C LEU A 2 22.04 8.07 -30.45
N HIS A 3 23.28 7.82 -30.84
CA HIS A 3 23.66 7.12 -32.08
C HIS A 3 23.37 5.63 -31.98
N SER A 4 22.56 5.15 -32.90
CA SER A 4 22.36 3.72 -33.18
C SER A 4 23.39 3.27 -34.18
N GLY A 5 24.40 2.51 -33.77
CA GLY A 5 25.40 1.89 -34.63
C GLY A 5 24.88 0.60 -35.26
N LYS A 6 24.58 0.63 -36.57
CA LYS A 6 24.36 -0.57 -37.38
C LYS A 6 25.72 -1.08 -37.87
N ILE A 7 26.10 -2.28 -37.42
CA ILE A 7 27.28 -2.98 -37.94
C ILE A 7 26.86 -3.75 -39.19
N CYS A 8 27.37 -3.29 -40.33
CA CYS A 8 27.17 -3.91 -41.62
C CYS A 8 28.37 -4.83 -41.92
N TRP A 9 28.15 -6.15 -42.05
CA TRP A 9 29.17 -7.08 -42.49
C TRP A 9 29.16 -7.15 -44.01
N THR A 10 30.14 -6.57 -44.67
CA THR A 10 30.41 -6.70 -46.09
C THR A 10 31.31 -7.96 -46.32
N LEU A 11 30.75 -9.00 -46.93
CA LEU A 11 31.53 -10.12 -47.45
C LEU A 11 32.28 -9.71 -48.72
N SER A 12 33.57 -9.54 -48.59
CA SER A 12 34.50 -9.36 -49.74
C SER A 12 34.71 -10.73 -50.40
N ARG A 13 34.26 -10.90 -51.63
CA ARG A 13 34.66 -12.02 -52.50
C ARG A 13 36.07 -11.78 -53.00
N ARG A 14 37.00 -12.60 -52.58
CA ARG A 14 38.28 -12.76 -53.26
C ARG A 14 38.13 -13.85 -54.34
N ASN A 15 38.34 -13.47 -55.59
CA ASN A 15 38.55 -14.41 -56.70
C ASN A 15 40.00 -14.84 -56.62
N ASP A 16 40.25 -16.11 -56.36
CA ASP A 16 41.55 -16.77 -56.64
C ASP A 16 41.37 -17.78 -57.76
N PRO A 17 42.18 -17.70 -58.80
CA PRO A 17 42.15 -18.67 -59.89
C PRO A 17 43.13 -19.80 -59.60
N GLY A 18 42.64 -21.03 -59.72
CA GLY A 18 43.44 -22.18 -60.12
C GLY A 18 44.17 -22.92 -59.01
N GLY A 19 43.50 -23.91 -58.45
CA GLY A 19 44.12 -25.04 -57.70
C GLY A 19 43.33 -26.28 -57.92
N ALA A 20 43.81 -27.14 -58.76
CA ALA A 20 43.24 -28.49 -59.03
C ALA A 20 43.44 -29.34 -57.77
N PHE A 21 42.32 -29.70 -57.07
CA PHE A 21 42.35 -30.71 -56.02
C PHE A 21 42.25 -32.10 -56.67
N PRO A 22 43.22 -33.04 -56.43
CA PRO A 22 43.12 -34.41 -56.85
C PRO A 22 42.18 -35.19 -55.93
N GLY A 23 41.20 -35.84 -56.54
CA GLY A 23 40.49 -36.92 -55.89
C GLY A 23 39.07 -36.64 -55.38
N GLN A 24 38.21 -36.02 -56.17
CA GLN A 24 36.78 -36.11 -55.92
C GLN A 24 36.31 -37.48 -56.48
N GLN A 25 36.18 -38.44 -55.59
CA GLN A 25 35.42 -39.64 -55.95
C GLN A 25 33.95 -39.27 -56.19
N VAL A 26 33.47 -39.33 -57.38
CA VAL A 26 32.07 -39.15 -57.71
C VAL A 26 31.33 -40.36 -57.12
N VAL A 27 30.74 -40.18 -55.97
CA VAL A 27 29.87 -41.23 -55.38
C VAL A 27 28.61 -41.32 -56.19
N ASP A 28 28.29 -42.50 -56.64
CA ASP A 28 27.12 -42.83 -57.48
C ASP A 28 25.84 -42.29 -56.76
N PRO A 29 24.96 -41.55 -57.48
CA PRO A 29 23.69 -41.04 -56.90
C PRO A 29 22.81 -42.15 -56.34
N LEU A 30 22.95 -43.38 -56.74
CA LEU A 30 22.24 -44.54 -56.20
C LEU A 30 22.82 -45.00 -54.87
N GLU A 31 24.12 -44.88 -54.66
CA GLU A 31 24.81 -45.20 -53.43
C GLU A 31 24.53 -44.14 -52.39
N GLN A 32 24.49 -42.86 -52.76
CA GLN A 32 24.04 -41.77 -51.86
C GLN A 32 22.60 -42.00 -51.41
N ARG A 33 21.71 -42.42 -52.30
CA ARG A 33 20.31 -42.74 -51.94
C ARG A 33 20.19 -43.90 -50.95
N SER A 34 21.06 -44.89 -51.10
CA SER A 34 21.09 -46.04 -50.19
C SER A 34 21.64 -45.67 -48.83
N LEU A 35 22.69 -44.84 -48.77
CA LEU A 35 23.22 -44.25 -47.53
C LEU A 35 22.20 -43.35 -46.81
N PHE A 36 21.51 -42.49 -47.52
CA PHE A 36 20.44 -41.70 -46.97
C PHE A 36 19.25 -42.52 -46.47
N ARG A 37 18.92 -43.63 -47.16
CA ARG A 37 17.90 -44.57 -46.68
C ARG A 37 18.37 -45.34 -45.44
N ALA A 38 19.65 -45.72 -45.38
CA ALA A 38 20.25 -46.41 -44.26
C ALA A 38 20.29 -45.43 -43.02
N LEU A 39 20.71 -44.19 -43.24
CA LEU A 39 20.71 -43.16 -42.20
C LEU A 39 19.30 -42.80 -41.72
N ARG A 40 18.31 -42.83 -42.62
CA ARG A 40 16.90 -42.65 -42.23
C ARG A 40 16.31 -43.84 -41.47
N ARG A 41 16.81 -45.04 -41.72
CA ARG A 41 16.41 -46.27 -40.98
C ARG A 41 17.10 -46.38 -39.64
N THR A 42 18.27 -45.81 -39.46
CA THR A 42 18.99 -45.78 -38.20
C THR A 42 18.62 -44.56 -37.31
N SER A 43 17.71 -43.68 -37.77
CA SER A 43 16.88 -42.93 -36.86
C SER A 43 15.97 -43.91 -36.13
N ALA A 44 16.62 -44.89 -35.47
CA ALA A 44 16.00 -45.73 -34.48
C ALA A 44 15.22 -44.74 -33.59
N LYS A 45 13.91 -44.92 -33.54
CA LYS A 45 13.09 -44.39 -32.48
C LYS A 45 13.89 -44.67 -31.21
N ALA A 46 14.57 -43.66 -30.68
CA ALA A 46 15.11 -43.77 -29.37
C ALA A 46 13.87 -44.10 -28.51
N ASN A 47 13.66 -45.37 -28.27
CA ASN A 47 12.71 -45.84 -27.29
C ASN A 47 13.26 -45.31 -25.98
N MET A 48 13.01 -44.02 -25.73
CA MET A 48 13.12 -43.52 -24.38
C MET A 48 12.22 -44.42 -23.57
N ALA A 49 12.83 -45.27 -22.76
CA ALA A 49 12.10 -46.18 -21.89
C ALA A 49 11.10 -45.36 -21.10
N GLN A 50 9.83 -45.44 -21.48
CA GLN A 50 8.77 -44.73 -20.77
C GLN A 50 8.60 -45.43 -19.44
N ILE A 51 9.23 -44.89 -18.39
CA ILE A 51 9.20 -45.44 -17.03
C ILE A 51 7.79 -45.34 -16.45
N PHE A 52 7.02 -44.33 -16.85
CA PHE A 52 5.67 -44.10 -16.33
C PHE A 52 4.59 -44.44 -17.34
N HIS A 53 3.44 -44.93 -16.87
CA HIS A 53 2.27 -45.19 -17.69
C HIS A 53 1.78 -43.92 -18.42
N ARG A 54 1.15 -44.04 -19.59
CA ARG A 54 0.69 -42.90 -20.41
C ARG A 54 -0.26 -41.96 -19.64
N SER A 55 -1.07 -42.50 -18.74
CA SER A 55 -1.95 -41.70 -17.88
C SER A 55 -1.20 -40.77 -16.92
N THR A 56 0.06 -41.05 -16.58
CA THR A 56 0.86 -40.22 -15.69
C THR A 56 1.09 -38.84 -16.27
N ASN A 57 1.17 -38.69 -17.59
CA ASN A 57 1.27 -37.37 -18.22
C ASN A 57 0.02 -36.51 -18.01
N PHE A 58 -1.16 -37.14 -18.01
CA PHE A 58 -2.41 -36.43 -17.69
C PHE A 58 -2.42 -36.04 -16.23
N ILE A 59 -2.10 -36.97 -15.32
CA ILE A 59 -2.04 -36.70 -13.88
C ILE A 59 -1.03 -35.59 -13.58
N ALA A 60 0.17 -35.65 -14.18
CA ALA A 60 1.20 -34.60 -14.00
C ALA A 60 0.74 -33.23 -14.47
N ARG A 61 0.12 -33.14 -15.65
CA ARG A 61 -0.43 -31.86 -16.12
C ARG A 61 -1.55 -31.35 -15.23
N PHE A 62 -2.49 -32.23 -14.89
CA PHE A 62 -3.60 -31.88 -14.03
C PHE A 62 -3.13 -31.42 -12.64
N SER A 63 -2.17 -32.13 -12.02
CA SER A 63 -1.66 -31.78 -10.69
C SER A 63 -0.91 -30.43 -10.70
N VAL A 64 -0.17 -30.13 -11.77
CA VAL A 64 0.50 -28.81 -11.91
C VAL A 64 -0.53 -27.70 -12.02
N PHE A 65 -1.53 -27.84 -12.92
CA PHE A 65 -2.58 -26.82 -13.04
C PHE A 65 -3.44 -26.69 -11.77
N ALA A 66 -3.81 -27.80 -11.18
CA ALA A 66 -4.56 -27.81 -9.91
C ALA A 66 -3.74 -27.16 -8.79
N GLY A 67 -2.45 -27.48 -8.69
CA GLY A 67 -1.54 -26.88 -7.72
C GLY A 67 -1.39 -25.36 -7.90
N MET A 68 -1.22 -24.91 -9.14
CA MET A 68 -1.18 -23.46 -9.44
C MET A 68 -2.51 -22.76 -9.09
N LEU A 69 -3.64 -23.40 -9.41
CA LEU A 69 -4.96 -22.88 -9.08
C LEU A 69 -5.14 -22.75 -7.56
N VAL A 70 -4.82 -23.81 -6.81
CA VAL A 70 -4.91 -23.79 -5.33
C VAL A 70 -3.98 -22.75 -4.73
N ALA A 71 -2.74 -22.65 -5.21
CA ALA A 71 -1.81 -21.62 -4.76
C ALA A 71 -2.33 -20.21 -5.08
N GLY A 72 -2.85 -19.99 -6.29
CA GLY A 72 -3.45 -18.70 -6.68
C GLY A 72 -4.67 -18.33 -5.82
N LEU A 73 -5.56 -19.27 -5.57
CA LEU A 73 -6.71 -19.06 -4.69
C LEU A 73 -6.28 -18.81 -3.24
N GLY A 74 -5.26 -19.52 -2.77
CA GLY A 74 -4.70 -19.32 -1.42
C GLY A 74 -4.10 -17.91 -1.26
N VAL A 75 -3.27 -17.48 -2.19
CA VAL A 75 -2.68 -16.13 -2.19
C VAL A 75 -3.76 -15.06 -2.33
N GLY A 76 -4.71 -15.24 -3.27
CA GLY A 76 -5.82 -14.32 -3.46
C GLY A 76 -6.70 -14.22 -2.21
N GLY A 77 -6.98 -15.34 -1.55
CA GLY A 77 -7.71 -15.40 -0.29
C GLY A 77 -7.00 -14.66 0.85
N MET A 78 -5.70 -14.86 1.00
CA MET A 78 -4.90 -14.13 2.00
C MET A 78 -4.91 -12.62 1.77
N ILE A 79 -4.73 -12.19 0.51
CA ILE A 79 -4.80 -10.75 0.15
C ILE A 79 -6.21 -10.21 0.43
N GLY A 80 -7.25 -10.97 0.12
CA GLY A 80 -8.64 -10.60 0.41
C GLY A 80 -8.87 -10.40 1.90
N ILE A 81 -8.50 -11.38 2.73
CA ILE A 81 -8.64 -11.33 4.19
C ILE A 81 -7.88 -10.14 4.78
N ALA A 82 -6.64 -9.89 4.34
CA ALA A 82 -5.82 -8.78 4.80
C ALA A 82 -6.43 -7.38 4.55
N ARG A 83 -7.41 -7.28 3.65
CA ARG A 83 -8.14 -6.05 3.33
C ARG A 83 -9.50 -5.93 4.03
N THR A 84 -9.92 -6.96 4.74
CA THR A 84 -11.21 -6.93 5.46
C THR A 84 -11.13 -6.10 6.74
N PRO A 85 -12.27 -5.60 7.25
CA PRO A 85 -12.35 -4.97 8.57
C PRO A 85 -11.86 -5.86 9.71
N TYR A 86 -11.97 -7.18 9.56
CA TYR A 86 -11.44 -8.14 10.52
C TYR A 86 -9.94 -7.98 10.76
N TRP A 87 -9.17 -7.72 9.69
CA TRP A 87 -7.72 -7.52 9.78
C TRP A 87 -7.32 -6.07 10.02
N THR A 88 -7.98 -5.13 9.32
CA THR A 88 -7.65 -3.70 9.37
C THR A 88 -8.26 -3.00 10.57
N ASN A 89 -9.24 -3.59 11.24
CA ASN A 89 -10.09 -2.97 12.27
C ASN A 89 -10.82 -1.70 11.79
N GLN A 90 -10.97 -1.51 10.48
CA GLN A 90 -11.71 -0.38 9.91
C GLN A 90 -13.19 -0.45 10.32
N ASN A 91 -13.73 0.69 10.74
CA ASN A 91 -15.11 0.85 11.20
C ASN A 91 -15.49 -0.02 12.41
N VAL A 92 -14.50 -0.48 13.17
CA VAL A 92 -14.73 -1.25 14.40
C VAL A 92 -14.46 -0.35 15.60
N SER A 93 -15.51 -0.03 16.35
CA SER A 93 -15.39 0.68 17.63
C SER A 93 -14.79 -0.25 18.68
N ARG A 94 -13.93 0.30 19.53
CA ARG A 94 -13.29 -0.44 20.62
C ARG A 94 -13.75 0.12 21.96
N GLU A 95 -13.99 -0.77 22.89
CA GLU A 95 -14.23 -0.38 24.29
C GLU A 95 -12.99 0.35 24.84
N GLN A 96 -13.27 1.37 25.63
CA GLN A 96 -12.28 2.21 26.27
C GLN A 96 -12.48 2.19 27.79
N PRO A 97 -11.45 2.40 28.59
CA PRO A 97 -11.60 2.55 30.04
C PRO A 97 -12.58 3.65 30.43
N VAL A 98 -12.69 4.68 29.61
CA VAL A 98 -13.70 5.73 29.66
C VAL A 98 -14.33 5.83 28.27
N GLN A 99 -15.65 5.72 28.20
CA GLN A 99 -16.41 5.81 26.95
C GLN A 99 -16.51 7.26 26.49
N PHE A 100 -15.39 7.79 25.98
CA PHE A 100 -15.28 9.16 25.54
C PHE A 100 -15.99 9.38 24.20
N SER A 101 -16.92 10.32 24.15
CA SER A 101 -17.68 10.67 22.94
C SER A 101 -17.14 11.94 22.30
N HIS A 102 -16.49 11.80 21.14
CA HIS A 102 -16.15 12.95 20.30
C HIS A 102 -17.39 13.64 19.75
N LYS A 103 -18.47 12.88 19.47
CA LYS A 103 -19.73 13.47 19.04
C LYS A 103 -20.21 14.52 20.04
N HIS A 104 -20.21 14.20 21.32
CA HIS A 104 -20.65 15.15 22.36
C HIS A 104 -19.70 16.35 22.45
N HIS A 105 -18.41 16.14 22.66
CA HIS A 105 -17.46 17.23 22.90
C HIS A 105 -17.18 18.10 21.67
N VAL A 106 -17.05 17.49 20.48
CA VAL A 106 -16.69 18.22 19.25
C VAL A 106 -17.95 18.58 18.45
N GLY A 107 -18.89 17.63 18.33
CA GLY A 107 -20.09 17.83 17.52
C GLY A 107 -21.13 18.70 18.20
N ASP A 108 -21.45 18.41 19.46
CA ASP A 108 -22.53 19.09 20.19
C ASP A 108 -22.01 20.32 20.94
N ASP A 109 -20.86 20.24 21.61
CA ASP A 109 -20.27 21.34 22.39
C ASP A 109 -19.32 22.25 21.60
N GLY A 110 -18.90 21.83 20.40
CA GLY A 110 -18.04 22.65 19.53
C GLY A 110 -16.60 22.83 20.04
N ILE A 111 -16.09 21.93 20.87
CA ILE A 111 -14.71 22.01 21.39
C ILE A 111 -13.71 21.72 20.23
N ASP A 112 -12.76 22.66 20.06
CA ASP A 112 -11.73 22.54 19.01
C ASP A 112 -10.80 21.36 19.31
N CYS A 113 -10.41 20.64 18.23
CA CYS A 113 -9.52 19.47 18.31
C CYS A 113 -8.20 19.77 19.03
N ARG A 114 -7.66 20.98 18.85
CA ARG A 114 -6.38 21.43 19.41
C ARG A 114 -6.44 21.67 20.93
N TYR A 115 -7.64 21.83 21.50
CA TYR A 115 -7.77 21.92 22.93
C TYR A 115 -7.30 20.66 23.65
N CYS A 116 -7.57 19.50 23.06
CA CYS A 116 -7.18 18.20 23.58
C CYS A 116 -5.92 17.65 22.90
N HIS A 117 -5.82 17.79 21.58
CA HIS A 117 -4.72 17.27 20.77
C HIS A 117 -3.67 18.36 20.51
N THR A 118 -3.02 18.83 21.57
CA THR A 118 -2.14 20.01 21.54
C THR A 118 -0.87 19.83 20.69
N GLY A 119 -0.45 18.59 20.44
CA GLY A 119 0.74 18.27 19.64
C GLY A 119 0.51 18.21 18.12
N VAL A 120 -0.74 18.32 17.65
CA VAL A 120 -1.10 18.00 16.27
C VAL A 120 -0.44 18.90 15.22
N GLU A 121 -0.17 20.16 15.55
CA GLU A 121 0.47 21.13 14.66
C GLU A 121 2.01 21.17 14.79
N SER A 122 2.57 20.62 15.88
CA SER A 122 3.98 20.76 16.22
C SER A 122 4.74 19.43 16.36
N SER A 123 4.05 18.31 16.51
CA SER A 123 4.63 17.01 16.80
C SER A 123 4.25 15.94 15.75
N ALA A 124 5.03 14.88 15.71
CA ALA A 124 4.68 13.68 14.95
C ALA A 124 3.40 13.02 15.49
N THR A 125 3.14 13.10 16.78
CA THR A 125 1.94 12.57 17.43
C THR A 125 1.00 13.68 17.82
N ALA A 126 -0.29 13.53 17.55
CA ALA A 126 -1.32 14.48 18.01
C ALA A 126 -1.39 14.54 19.55
N GLY A 127 -1.07 13.44 20.21
CA GLY A 127 -1.15 13.26 21.63
C GLY A 127 -2.55 12.90 22.12
N ILE A 128 -2.60 12.22 23.27
CA ILE A 128 -3.81 12.05 24.08
C ILE A 128 -3.73 13.08 25.20
N PRO A 129 -4.80 13.86 25.48
CA PRO A 129 -4.75 14.88 26.50
C PRO A 129 -4.47 14.28 27.89
N PRO A 130 -3.69 14.95 28.74
CA PRO A 130 -3.54 14.53 30.12
C PRO A 130 -4.89 14.64 30.84
N THR A 131 -5.13 13.78 31.82
CA THR A 131 -6.38 13.76 32.63
C THR A 131 -6.77 15.11 33.18
N LYS A 132 -5.76 15.93 33.48
CA LYS A 132 -5.96 17.31 33.95
C LYS A 132 -6.80 18.16 32.99
N THR A 133 -6.68 17.93 31.68
CA THR A 133 -7.49 18.64 30.67
C THR A 133 -8.97 18.29 30.83
N CYS A 134 -9.30 17.04 31.10
CA CYS A 134 -10.67 16.59 31.37
C CYS A 134 -11.24 17.27 32.64
N MET A 135 -10.42 17.35 33.64
CA MET A 135 -10.81 17.93 34.95
C MET A 135 -10.99 19.46 34.93
N ASN A 136 -10.58 20.17 33.88
CA ASN A 136 -10.92 21.60 33.75
C ASN A 136 -12.45 21.81 33.71
N CYS A 137 -13.20 20.86 33.18
CA CYS A 137 -14.66 20.90 33.14
C CYS A 137 -15.27 19.89 34.13
N HIS A 138 -14.76 18.65 34.16
CA HIS A 138 -15.36 17.55 34.92
C HIS A 138 -15.07 17.60 36.43
N SER A 139 -14.31 18.56 36.91
CA SER A 139 -14.27 18.88 38.34
C SER A 139 -15.59 19.46 38.86
N VAL A 140 -16.39 20.04 37.96
CA VAL A 140 -17.71 20.65 38.28
C VAL A 140 -18.83 19.93 37.55
N LEU A 141 -18.66 19.72 36.21
CA LEU A 141 -19.67 19.08 35.38
C LEU A 141 -19.60 17.55 35.54
N PHE A 142 -20.73 16.94 35.87
CA PHE A 142 -20.87 15.48 36.07
C PHE A 142 -19.86 14.91 37.08
N ASN A 143 -19.47 15.71 38.08
CA ASN A 143 -18.42 15.37 39.05
C ASN A 143 -18.71 14.09 39.87
N ASN A 144 -19.98 13.70 39.99
CA ASN A 144 -20.41 12.46 40.69
C ASN A 144 -20.78 11.31 39.73
N ALA A 145 -20.63 11.46 38.41
CA ALA A 145 -21.00 10.44 37.48
C ALA A 145 -20.05 9.24 37.61
N GLU A 146 -20.62 8.04 37.73
CA GLU A 146 -19.87 6.77 37.90
C GLU A 146 -18.94 6.51 36.72
N TYR A 147 -19.39 6.76 35.50
CA TYR A 147 -18.60 6.53 34.25
C TYR A 147 -17.37 7.46 34.17
N LEU A 148 -17.27 8.51 34.99
CA LEU A 148 -16.10 9.38 35.11
C LEU A 148 -15.16 9.01 36.26
N GLU A 149 -15.48 7.96 37.03
CA GLU A 149 -14.60 7.53 38.14
C GLU A 149 -13.17 7.22 37.66
N PRO A 150 -12.93 6.54 36.50
CA PRO A 150 -11.55 6.33 36.05
C PRO A 150 -10.79 7.65 35.75
N VAL A 151 -11.49 8.70 35.34
CA VAL A 151 -10.88 10.03 35.14
C VAL A 151 -10.49 10.67 36.48
N ARG A 152 -11.40 10.65 37.47
CA ARG A 152 -11.13 11.18 38.81
C ARG A 152 -10.01 10.41 39.50
N GLU A 153 -10.01 9.08 39.41
CA GLU A 153 -8.96 8.24 39.99
C GLU A 153 -7.60 8.54 39.35
N SER A 154 -7.55 8.63 37.98
CA SER A 154 -6.37 9.02 37.27
C SER A 154 -5.84 10.40 37.72
N TYR A 155 -6.73 11.36 37.88
CA TYR A 155 -6.35 12.69 38.35
C TYR A 155 -5.82 12.69 39.78
N ARG A 156 -6.45 11.93 40.70
CA ARG A 156 -6.08 11.83 42.11
C ARG A 156 -4.77 11.11 42.33
N THR A 157 -4.47 10.11 41.51
CA THR A 157 -3.28 9.25 41.66
C THR A 157 -2.13 9.64 40.74
N ASP A 158 -2.35 10.60 39.83
CA ASP A 158 -1.41 10.98 38.74
C ASP A 158 -0.99 9.79 37.85
N LYS A 159 -1.84 8.77 37.75
CA LYS A 159 -1.65 7.63 36.85
C LYS A 159 -2.44 7.83 35.57
N SER A 160 -1.78 7.73 34.42
CA SER A 160 -2.43 7.86 33.11
C SER A 160 -3.51 6.81 32.91
N ILE A 161 -4.61 7.20 32.25
CA ILE A 161 -5.62 6.25 31.78
C ILE A 161 -5.00 5.41 30.66
N GLU A 162 -5.14 4.09 30.74
CA GLU A 162 -4.63 3.15 29.73
C GLU A 162 -5.58 3.05 28.55
N TRP A 163 -5.56 4.07 27.69
CA TRP A 163 -6.38 4.11 26.49
C TRP A 163 -6.06 3.02 25.49
N VAL A 164 -7.07 2.39 24.94
CA VAL A 164 -6.92 1.45 23.84
C VAL A 164 -6.67 2.22 22.55
N LYS A 165 -5.50 2.01 21.93
CA LYS A 165 -5.12 2.69 20.68
C LYS A 165 -6.02 2.24 19.54
N VAL A 166 -6.78 3.16 18.96
CA VAL A 166 -7.73 2.91 17.86
C VAL A 166 -7.01 2.97 16.51
N HIS A 167 -6.31 4.06 16.21
CA HIS A 167 -5.53 4.20 14.99
C HIS A 167 -4.14 3.63 15.19
N ARG A 168 -3.81 2.60 14.43
CA ARG A 168 -2.53 1.90 14.55
C ARG A 168 -1.87 1.75 13.19
N LEU A 169 -0.64 2.25 13.09
CA LEU A 169 0.29 1.97 12.01
C LEU A 169 1.28 0.89 12.44
N ALA A 170 1.89 0.20 11.47
CA ALA A 170 2.99 -0.70 11.76
C ALA A 170 4.20 0.07 12.32
N ASP A 171 4.97 -0.55 13.19
CA ASP A 171 6.05 0.12 13.93
C ASP A 171 7.19 0.65 13.04
N TYR A 172 7.30 0.14 11.82
CA TYR A 172 8.26 0.58 10.81
C TYR A 172 7.74 1.72 9.90
N VAL A 173 6.56 2.28 10.19
CA VAL A 173 5.95 3.41 9.45
C VAL A 173 6.05 4.67 10.31
N TYR A 174 6.78 5.66 9.80
CA TYR A 174 7.01 6.94 10.48
C TYR A 174 6.06 8.01 9.94
N PHE A 175 4.93 8.16 10.60
CA PHE A 175 3.94 9.17 10.29
C PHE A 175 4.15 10.43 11.14
N ASN A 176 3.94 11.59 10.54
CA ASN A 176 4.05 12.87 11.24
C ASN A 176 2.80 13.73 11.01
N HIS A 177 2.01 13.96 12.06
CA HIS A 177 0.82 14.79 12.01
C HIS A 177 1.12 16.23 11.63
N SER A 178 2.14 16.85 12.24
CA SER A 178 2.42 18.27 12.03
C SER A 178 2.68 18.62 10.57
N ILE A 179 3.36 17.75 9.82
CA ILE A 179 3.60 17.96 8.39
C ILE A 179 2.29 17.97 7.62
N HIS A 180 1.39 17.02 7.85
CA HIS A 180 0.12 16.90 7.14
C HIS A 180 -0.81 18.08 7.46
N VAL A 181 -0.95 18.40 8.72
CA VAL A 181 -1.79 19.50 9.21
C VAL A 181 -1.31 20.84 8.67
N ASN A 182 -0.01 21.14 8.81
CA ASN A 182 0.59 22.39 8.32
C ASN A 182 0.58 22.51 6.79
N LYS A 183 0.57 21.38 6.08
CA LYS A 183 0.39 21.35 4.61
C LYS A 183 -1.08 21.43 4.19
N GLY A 184 -2.04 21.43 5.13
CA GLY A 184 -3.46 21.65 4.87
C GLY A 184 -4.25 20.40 4.57
N VAL A 185 -3.79 19.24 5.03
CA VAL A 185 -4.60 18.01 5.01
C VAL A 185 -5.55 18.03 6.19
N GLY A 186 -6.85 17.92 5.94
CA GLY A 186 -7.85 17.96 6.99
C GLY A 186 -7.94 16.69 7.81
N CYS A 187 -8.26 16.83 9.09
CA CYS A 187 -8.39 15.69 10.01
C CYS A 187 -9.40 14.66 9.53
N SER A 188 -10.54 15.09 8.99
CA SER A 188 -11.57 14.20 8.47
C SER A 188 -11.13 13.36 7.26
N THR A 189 -10.07 13.76 6.55
CA THR A 189 -9.52 12.99 5.42
C THR A 189 -8.99 11.62 5.86
N CYS A 190 -8.43 11.54 7.08
CA CYS A 190 -7.85 10.32 7.64
C CYS A 190 -8.76 9.69 8.70
N HIS A 191 -9.36 10.52 9.55
CA HIS A 191 -10.11 10.09 10.73
C HIS A 191 -11.62 9.97 10.49
N GLY A 192 -12.12 10.40 9.33
CA GLY A 192 -13.55 10.46 9.06
C GLY A 192 -14.25 11.60 9.85
N THR A 193 -15.56 11.52 9.96
CA THR A 193 -16.41 12.52 10.65
C THR A 193 -16.40 12.29 12.16
N VAL A 194 -15.26 12.59 12.80
CA VAL A 194 -15.02 12.36 14.23
C VAL A 194 -16.07 13.06 15.10
N ASN A 195 -16.53 14.25 14.68
CA ASN A 195 -17.60 15.00 15.34
C ASN A 195 -18.96 14.27 15.36
N GLN A 196 -19.07 13.12 14.70
CA GLN A 196 -20.28 12.28 14.71
C GLN A 196 -20.04 10.91 15.36
N MET A 197 -18.86 10.67 15.94
CA MET A 197 -18.48 9.40 16.55
C MET A 197 -18.75 9.40 18.05
N PRO A 198 -19.78 8.67 18.54
CA PRO A 198 -19.99 8.44 19.97
C PRO A 198 -18.84 7.64 20.57
N LEU A 199 -18.37 6.64 19.85
CA LEU A 199 -17.15 5.88 20.14
C LEU A 199 -16.23 5.96 18.95
N MET A 200 -14.95 6.18 19.21
CA MET A 200 -13.95 6.32 18.16
C MET A 200 -13.70 5.01 17.45
N PHE A 201 -13.67 5.05 16.12
CA PHE A 201 -13.26 3.94 15.27
C PHE A 201 -12.30 4.43 14.18
N GLN A 202 -11.55 3.53 13.60
CA GLN A 202 -10.66 3.80 12.48
C GLN A 202 -11.49 3.86 11.19
N ALA A 203 -11.64 5.05 10.60
CA ALA A 203 -12.45 5.23 9.38
C ALA A 203 -11.74 4.74 8.11
N SER A 204 -10.43 4.79 8.07
CA SER A 204 -9.60 4.41 6.92
C SER A 204 -8.79 3.15 7.21
N THR A 205 -8.41 2.40 6.18
CA THR A 205 -7.65 1.16 6.35
C THR A 205 -6.25 1.39 6.92
N LEU A 206 -5.66 2.56 6.68
CA LEU A 206 -4.27 2.94 7.00
C LEU A 206 -3.22 1.96 6.41
N GLN A 207 -3.60 1.18 5.40
CA GLN A 207 -2.67 0.35 4.67
C GLN A 207 -1.81 1.20 3.72
N MET A 208 -0.63 0.71 3.35
CA MET A 208 0.32 1.42 2.47
C MET A 208 -0.35 1.95 1.19
N GLN A 209 -1.19 1.15 0.55
CA GLN A 209 -1.89 1.55 -0.67
C GLN A 209 -2.74 2.82 -0.45
N TRP A 210 -3.46 2.90 0.68
CA TRP A 210 -4.28 4.06 1.00
C TRP A 210 -3.45 5.35 1.16
N CYS A 211 -2.26 5.25 1.77
CA CYS A 211 -1.32 6.37 1.86
C CYS A 211 -0.78 6.78 0.49
N LEU A 212 -0.40 5.78 -0.33
CA LEU A 212 0.11 6.02 -1.69
C LEU A 212 -0.95 6.63 -2.62
N ASP A 213 -2.21 6.28 -2.48
CA ASP A 213 -3.29 6.86 -3.28
C ASP A 213 -3.44 8.36 -3.00
N CYS A 214 -3.32 8.78 -1.72
CA CYS A 214 -3.28 10.18 -1.34
C CYS A 214 -2.00 10.87 -1.82
N HIS A 215 -0.84 10.26 -1.64
CA HIS A 215 0.46 10.84 -2.03
C HIS A 215 0.62 10.98 -3.56
N ARG A 216 -0.12 10.21 -4.34
CA ARG A 216 -0.19 10.36 -5.82
C ARG A 216 -1.15 11.46 -6.27
N ASN A 217 -2.13 11.81 -5.43
CA ASN A 217 -3.20 12.76 -5.74
C ASN A 217 -3.38 13.75 -4.58
N THR A 218 -2.29 14.39 -4.15
CA THR A 218 -2.28 15.24 -2.96
C THR A 218 -3.27 16.41 -3.05
N GLU A 219 -3.49 16.93 -4.25
CA GLU A 219 -4.42 18.03 -4.53
C GLU A 219 -5.85 17.75 -4.07
N MET A 220 -6.25 16.48 -4.06
CA MET A 220 -7.60 16.08 -3.63
C MET A 220 -7.78 16.16 -2.11
N ALA A 221 -6.69 16.13 -1.35
CA ALA A 221 -6.70 16.16 0.11
C ALA A 221 -6.44 17.55 0.72
N LEU A 222 -5.88 18.47 -0.08
CA LEU A 222 -5.53 19.81 0.39
C LEU A 222 -6.75 20.71 0.47
N ARG A 223 -6.88 21.44 1.59
CA ARG A 223 -7.97 22.39 1.85
C ARG A 223 -7.41 23.70 2.40
N PRO A 224 -8.20 24.79 2.45
CA PRO A 224 -7.82 26.02 3.13
C PRO A 224 -7.34 25.75 4.56
N LYS A 225 -6.36 26.49 5.06
CA LYS A 225 -5.76 26.22 6.39
C LYS A 225 -6.76 26.38 7.53
N ASP A 226 -7.67 27.32 7.41
CA ASP A 226 -8.78 27.55 8.35
C ASP A 226 -9.82 26.41 8.34
N GLN A 227 -9.81 25.57 7.30
CA GLN A 227 -10.72 24.42 7.15
C GLN A 227 -10.11 23.07 7.55
N VAL A 228 -8.85 23.05 7.99
CA VAL A 228 -8.16 21.79 8.36
C VAL A 228 -8.86 21.06 9.50
N PHE A 229 -9.35 21.81 10.49
CA PHE A 229 -10.06 21.29 11.68
C PHE A 229 -11.58 21.23 11.47
N ASN A 230 -12.11 21.76 10.36
CA ASN A 230 -13.54 21.68 10.05
C ASN A 230 -13.90 20.26 9.56
N MET A 231 -14.65 19.51 10.37
CA MET A 231 -15.08 18.15 10.05
C MET A 231 -16.16 18.11 8.97
N ASP A 232 -16.93 19.16 8.82
CA ASP A 232 -18.05 19.27 7.87
C ASP A 232 -17.64 19.91 6.54
N TRP A 233 -16.33 20.20 6.37
CA TRP A 233 -15.82 20.75 5.12
C TRP A 233 -16.06 19.82 3.93
N LYS A 234 -16.58 20.39 2.85
CA LYS A 234 -16.83 19.70 1.59
C LYS A 234 -15.93 20.25 0.50
N ALA A 235 -15.31 19.36 -0.25
CA ALA A 235 -14.49 19.74 -1.39
C ALA A 235 -15.33 20.48 -2.45
N PRO A 236 -14.88 21.61 -2.99
CA PRO A 236 -15.55 22.30 -4.09
C PRO A 236 -15.48 21.45 -5.37
N ALA A 237 -16.36 21.75 -6.34
CA ALA A 237 -16.40 21.01 -7.60
C ALA A 237 -15.06 21.08 -8.38
N ASN A 238 -14.29 22.16 -8.22
CA ASN A 238 -12.97 22.37 -8.82
C ASN A 238 -11.82 22.04 -7.87
N GLN A 239 -12.00 21.10 -6.93
CA GLN A 239 -11.01 20.74 -5.90
C GLN A 239 -9.62 20.47 -6.48
N GLN A 240 -9.53 19.79 -7.60
CA GLN A 240 -8.25 19.46 -8.21
C GLN A 240 -7.45 20.70 -8.61
N GLU A 241 -8.13 21.74 -9.12
CA GLU A 241 -7.50 23.00 -9.51
C GLU A 241 -7.04 23.79 -8.29
N VAL A 242 -7.93 23.96 -7.32
CA VAL A 242 -7.64 24.65 -6.06
C VAL A 242 -6.54 23.94 -5.28
N GLY A 243 -6.60 22.61 -5.24
CA GLY A 243 -5.58 21.80 -4.57
C GLY A 243 -4.21 21.90 -5.22
N ARG A 244 -4.12 22.00 -6.57
CA ARG A 244 -2.85 22.28 -7.25
C ARG A 244 -2.27 23.63 -6.86
N GLN A 245 -3.11 24.67 -6.75
CA GLN A 245 -2.66 25.99 -6.29
C GLN A 245 -2.08 25.90 -4.87
N PHE A 246 -2.77 25.20 -3.96
CA PHE A 246 -2.27 24.95 -2.61
C PHE A 246 -0.98 24.11 -2.60
N ALA A 247 -0.84 23.15 -3.50
CA ALA A 247 0.36 22.32 -3.58
C ALA A 247 1.59 23.17 -3.95
N VAL A 248 1.44 24.10 -4.89
CA VAL A 248 2.50 25.04 -5.28
C VAL A 248 2.80 26.03 -4.14
N GLU A 249 1.77 26.70 -3.60
CA GLU A 249 1.90 27.66 -2.50
C GLU A 249 2.62 27.07 -1.30
N ARG A 250 2.26 25.83 -0.92
CA ARG A 250 2.77 25.17 0.29
C ARG A 250 3.99 24.30 0.02
N LYS A 251 4.53 24.35 -1.20
CA LYS A 251 5.72 23.60 -1.60
C LYS A 251 5.58 22.12 -1.25
N ILE A 252 4.50 21.51 -1.74
CA ILE A 252 4.34 20.04 -1.64
C ILE A 252 5.40 19.39 -2.53
N ARG A 253 6.06 18.38 -2.01
CA ARG A 253 7.08 17.61 -2.77
C ARG A 253 6.45 16.89 -3.97
N THR A 254 7.28 16.49 -4.93
CA THR A 254 6.84 15.74 -6.10
C THR A 254 6.25 14.37 -5.73
N VAL A 255 5.50 13.79 -6.64
CA VAL A 255 4.92 12.44 -6.44
C VAL A 255 6.03 11.40 -6.23
N GLU A 256 7.14 11.53 -6.98
CA GLU A 256 8.31 10.64 -6.86
C GLU A 256 8.91 10.71 -5.46
N ASP A 257 9.06 11.90 -4.91
CA ASP A 257 9.55 12.10 -3.55
C ASP A 257 8.59 11.53 -2.51
N LEU A 258 7.28 11.83 -2.66
CA LEU A 258 6.26 11.43 -1.71
C LEU A 258 5.99 9.93 -1.71
N THR A 259 6.23 9.25 -2.82
CA THR A 259 6.04 7.81 -2.95
C THR A 259 7.33 6.99 -2.80
N SER A 260 8.45 7.66 -2.52
CA SER A 260 9.70 6.96 -2.21
C SER A 260 9.58 6.20 -0.88
N CYS A 261 10.21 5.02 -0.80
CA CYS A 261 10.13 4.17 0.39
C CYS A 261 10.57 4.91 1.67
N SER A 262 11.64 5.72 1.57
CA SER A 262 12.22 6.46 2.69
C SER A 262 11.33 7.62 3.20
N THR A 263 10.27 7.99 2.51
CA THR A 263 9.30 8.98 3.00
C THR A 263 8.48 8.43 4.17
N CYS A 264 8.19 7.14 4.15
CA CYS A 264 7.36 6.48 5.16
C CYS A 264 8.15 5.49 6.02
N HIS A 265 9.22 4.88 5.48
CA HIS A 265 10.00 3.82 6.13
C HIS A 265 11.43 4.29 6.38
N ARG A 266 11.94 4.09 7.60
CA ARG A 266 13.30 4.45 8.01
C ARG A 266 13.94 3.32 8.79
#